data_9d0736b04a4f6d61bdb05b9be6871dc3
#
_entry.id   9d0736b04a4f6d61bdb05b9be6871dc3
#
_cell.length_a   1.000
_cell.length_b   1.000
_cell.length_c   1.000
_cell.angle_alpha   90.00
_cell.angle_beta   90.00
_cell.angle_gamma   90.00
#
_symmetry.space_group_name_H-M   'P 1'
#
loop_
_entity.id
_entity.type
_entity.pdbx_description
1 polymer ?
#
loop_
_entity_poly.entity_id
_entity_poly.type
_entity_poly.pdbx_seq_one_letter_code
_entity_poly.pdbx_strand_id
1 'polypeptide(L)'
;MARDEALMTRVGPGQSQPTLRLYQWDPPTISLGYFQPYSDYEALPSPAGDLAVVRRQTGGGAILHDLELTYSLALPVNHPLLRDGASHLYEHAHDAVIACLRKLDIAGEYCGTTDDSGAAKGPFFCFERRHRYDVVLKSGKITGSAQRRTRDAILQHGSIVLGSRYDQQRVGRVSVAFDTTIVRLRSLFVDTLGALGDLPFENGEWTPEELDAADELIPKYVGDEWTKRT
;
A
#
# COMPACT_ATOMS: atom_id res chain seq x y z
N MET A 1 -9.38 0.58 -4.13
CA MET A 1 -8.86 0.99 -5.45
C MET A 1 -9.60 2.21 -5.99
N ALA A 2 -10.93 2.16 -6.21
CA ALA A 2 -11.72 3.31 -6.69
C ALA A 2 -11.49 4.58 -5.87
N ARG A 3 -11.58 4.50 -4.55
CA ARG A 3 -11.32 5.63 -3.63
C ARG A 3 -9.92 6.22 -3.75
N ASP A 4 -8.89 5.39 -3.98
CA ASP A 4 -7.52 5.88 -4.16
C ASP A 4 -7.36 6.64 -5.48
N GLU A 5 -7.99 6.14 -6.56
CA GLU A 5 -7.97 6.82 -7.85
C GLU A 5 -8.78 8.12 -7.80
N ALA A 6 -9.97 8.12 -7.18
CA ALA A 6 -10.78 9.31 -7.01
C ALA A 6 -10.01 10.43 -6.30
N LEU A 7 -9.38 10.12 -5.17
CA LEU A 7 -8.54 11.10 -4.45
C LEU A 7 -7.38 11.59 -5.31
N MET A 8 -6.65 10.67 -5.98
CA MET A 8 -5.50 11.05 -6.80
C MET A 8 -5.91 11.99 -7.95
N THR A 9 -7.05 11.75 -8.60
CA THR A 9 -7.52 12.59 -9.71
C THR A 9 -8.04 13.96 -9.27
N ARG A 10 -8.51 14.07 -8.02
CA ARG A 10 -9.08 15.31 -7.47
C ARG A 10 -8.08 16.17 -6.73
N VAL A 11 -7.08 15.56 -6.08
CA VAL A 11 -6.07 16.31 -5.32
C VAL A 11 -5.14 17.14 -6.22
N GLY A 12 -4.83 16.66 -7.41
CA GLY A 12 -4.00 17.39 -8.39
C GLY A 12 -4.57 18.74 -8.78
N PRO A 13 -5.85 18.83 -9.24
CA PRO A 13 -6.52 20.09 -9.53
C PRO A 13 -6.92 20.92 -8.28
N GLY A 14 -6.66 20.45 -7.07
CA GLY A 14 -7.04 21.14 -5.82
C GLY A 14 -8.53 21.01 -5.47
N GLN A 15 -9.21 19.99 -6.01
CA GLN A 15 -10.62 19.69 -5.72
C GLN A 15 -10.80 18.81 -4.48
N SER A 16 -9.71 18.24 -3.96
CA SER A 16 -9.63 17.51 -2.69
C SER A 16 -8.39 17.92 -1.96
N GLN A 17 -8.42 17.81 -0.63
CA GLN A 17 -7.24 18.02 0.20
C GLN A 17 -6.23 16.87 0.04
N PRO A 18 -4.92 17.12 0.26
CA PRO A 18 -3.95 16.05 0.43
C PRO A 18 -4.43 15.08 1.51
N THR A 19 -4.49 13.78 1.18
CA THR A 19 -5.20 12.83 2.04
C THR A 19 -4.37 11.59 2.32
N LEU A 20 -4.28 11.24 3.62
CA LEU A 20 -3.85 9.94 4.11
C LEU A 20 -5.08 9.09 4.43
N ARG A 21 -5.16 7.90 3.85
CA ARG A 21 -6.17 6.89 4.21
C ARG A 21 -5.50 5.71 4.88
N LEU A 22 -6.15 5.17 5.91
CA LEU A 22 -5.76 3.92 6.58
C LEU A 22 -6.94 2.96 6.54
N TYR A 23 -6.72 1.76 6.03
CA TYR A 23 -7.79 0.76 5.89
C TYR A 23 -7.26 -0.67 5.99
N GLN A 24 -8.16 -1.59 6.13
CA GLN A 24 -7.96 -3.03 6.13
C GLN A 24 -8.82 -3.66 5.04
N TRP A 25 -8.54 -4.90 4.72
CA TRP A 25 -9.25 -5.67 3.71
C TRP A 25 -10.14 -6.71 4.39
N ASP A 26 -11.40 -6.74 4.00
CA ASP A 26 -12.37 -7.74 4.43
C ASP A 26 -13.34 -8.04 3.28
N PRO A 27 -13.40 -9.27 2.79
CA PRO A 27 -12.54 -10.42 3.12
C PRO A 27 -11.09 -10.28 2.64
N PRO A 28 -10.17 -11.21 3.00
CA PRO A 28 -8.83 -11.28 2.44
C PRO A 28 -8.88 -11.29 0.91
N THR A 29 -8.01 -10.49 0.29
CA THR A 29 -8.08 -10.20 -1.15
C THR A 29 -6.69 -10.15 -1.76
N ILE A 30 -6.52 -10.62 -2.98
CA ILE A 30 -5.29 -10.44 -3.75
C ILE A 30 -5.39 -9.17 -4.59
N SER A 31 -4.41 -8.26 -4.48
CA SER A 31 -4.26 -7.15 -5.41
C SER A 31 -3.13 -7.41 -6.39
N LEU A 32 -3.43 -7.47 -7.68
CA LEU A 32 -2.43 -7.53 -8.75
C LEU A 32 -1.80 -6.17 -8.99
N GLY A 33 -0.52 -6.16 -9.28
CA GLY A 33 0.13 -4.97 -9.84
C GLY A 33 -0.36 -4.67 -11.25
N TYR A 34 -0.25 -3.40 -11.65
CA TYR A 34 -0.77 -2.92 -12.93
C TYR A 34 -0.32 -3.74 -14.16
N PHE A 35 0.93 -4.22 -14.15
CA PHE A 35 1.56 -4.91 -15.28
C PHE A 35 1.58 -6.45 -15.14
N GLN A 36 1.01 -7.02 -14.06
CA GLN A 36 1.03 -8.46 -13.87
C GLN A 36 0.01 -9.15 -14.78
N PRO A 37 0.39 -10.22 -15.48
CA PRO A 37 -0.56 -11.07 -16.19
C PRO A 37 -1.61 -11.66 -15.23
N TYR A 38 -2.86 -11.69 -15.64
CA TYR A 38 -3.91 -12.32 -14.84
C TYR A 38 -3.73 -13.83 -14.73
N SER A 39 -3.14 -14.45 -15.77
CA SER A 39 -2.81 -15.88 -15.79
C SER A 39 -1.91 -16.32 -14.63
N ASP A 40 -1.08 -15.42 -14.10
CA ASP A 40 -0.25 -15.73 -12.93
C ASP A 40 -1.11 -15.95 -11.66
N TYR A 41 -2.22 -15.20 -11.55
CA TYR A 41 -3.19 -15.44 -10.48
C TYR A 41 -3.97 -16.72 -10.70
N GLU A 42 -4.41 -17.01 -11.92
CA GLU A 42 -5.13 -18.26 -12.25
C GLU A 42 -4.31 -19.52 -11.97
N ALA A 43 -2.99 -19.40 -11.98
CA ALA A 43 -2.08 -20.50 -11.65
C ALA A 43 -1.85 -20.71 -10.15
N LEU A 44 -2.41 -19.84 -9.28
CA LEU A 44 -2.22 -19.99 -7.84
C LEU A 44 -2.99 -21.18 -7.29
N PRO A 45 -2.35 -21.97 -6.40
CA PRO A 45 -3.05 -23.07 -5.73
C PRO A 45 -4.00 -22.52 -4.63
N SER A 46 -5.02 -23.31 -4.29
CA SER A 46 -5.81 -23.10 -3.08
C SER A 46 -4.91 -23.09 -1.83
N PRO A 47 -5.24 -22.29 -0.78
CA PRO A 47 -6.40 -21.41 -0.66
C PRO A 47 -6.21 -20.02 -1.29
N ALA A 48 -5.00 -19.61 -1.68
CA ALA A 48 -4.76 -18.26 -2.21
C ALA A 48 -5.48 -18.03 -3.57
N GLY A 49 -5.52 -19.04 -4.44
CA GLY A 49 -6.23 -18.97 -5.72
C GLY A 49 -7.75 -18.90 -5.63
N ASP A 50 -8.32 -19.10 -4.44
CA ASP A 50 -9.77 -19.00 -4.20
C ASP A 50 -10.19 -17.61 -3.67
N LEU A 51 -9.24 -16.74 -3.40
CA LEU A 51 -9.51 -15.42 -2.86
C LEU A 51 -10.02 -14.45 -3.94
N ALA A 52 -10.79 -13.46 -3.51
CA ALA A 52 -11.13 -12.35 -4.39
C ALA A 52 -9.87 -11.66 -4.93
N VAL A 53 -9.94 -11.19 -6.17
CA VAL A 53 -8.83 -10.51 -6.82
C VAL A 53 -9.26 -9.16 -7.37
N VAL A 54 -8.37 -8.18 -7.22
CA VAL A 54 -8.52 -6.84 -7.81
C VAL A 54 -7.21 -6.45 -8.47
N ARG A 55 -7.24 -5.50 -9.40
CA ARG A 55 -6.02 -4.90 -9.96
C ARG A 55 -5.87 -3.47 -9.49
N ARG A 56 -4.71 -3.12 -8.94
CA ARG A 56 -4.40 -1.75 -8.58
C ARG A 56 -3.79 -0.98 -9.76
N GLN A 57 -3.83 0.34 -9.70
CA GLN A 57 -3.24 1.19 -10.75
C GLN A 57 -1.73 1.41 -10.61
N THR A 58 -1.12 0.94 -9.52
CA THR A 58 0.32 1.00 -9.28
C THR A 58 1.01 -0.29 -9.73
N GLY A 59 2.29 -0.23 -10.02
CA GLY A 59 3.09 -1.40 -10.37
C GLY A 59 3.43 -2.31 -9.18
N GLY A 60 4.43 -3.15 -9.35
CA GLY A 60 4.90 -4.12 -8.36
C GLY A 60 4.27 -5.51 -8.51
N GLY A 61 4.68 -6.47 -7.67
CA GLY A 61 4.11 -7.81 -7.59
C GLY A 61 2.78 -7.85 -6.85
N ALA A 62 2.07 -8.96 -6.92
CA ALA A 62 0.80 -9.16 -6.22
C ALA A 62 0.97 -9.07 -4.69
N ILE A 63 -0.08 -8.65 -4.01
CA ILE A 63 -0.14 -8.66 -2.54
C ILE A 63 -1.40 -9.42 -2.13
N LEU A 64 -1.23 -10.40 -1.25
CA LEU A 64 -2.32 -11.01 -0.51
C LEU A 64 -2.53 -10.19 0.76
N HIS A 65 -3.62 -9.46 0.81
CA HIS A 65 -4.02 -8.63 1.94
C HIS A 65 -4.81 -9.47 2.94
N ASP A 66 -4.31 -9.54 4.17
CA ASP A 66 -4.92 -10.31 5.26
C ASP A 66 -4.75 -9.58 6.59
N LEU A 67 -3.80 -9.97 7.43
CA LEU A 67 -3.56 -9.35 8.73
C LEU A 67 -2.61 -8.15 8.59
N GLU A 68 -3.14 -7.03 8.12
CA GLU A 68 -2.35 -5.85 7.78
C GLU A 68 -3.06 -4.52 8.04
N LEU A 69 -2.30 -3.44 8.00
CA LEU A 69 -2.77 -2.08 7.80
C LEU A 69 -2.31 -1.60 6.43
N THR A 70 -3.25 -1.27 5.55
CA THR A 70 -2.95 -0.58 4.30
C THR A 70 -3.04 0.92 4.51
N TYR A 71 -2.06 1.66 4.00
CA TYR A 71 -2.13 3.11 3.90
C TYR A 71 -2.15 3.57 2.43
N SER A 72 -2.75 4.70 2.16
CA SER A 72 -2.60 5.41 0.89
C SER A 72 -2.50 6.92 1.10
N LEU A 73 -1.55 7.54 0.41
CA LEU A 73 -1.30 8.97 0.36
C LEU A 73 -1.61 9.48 -1.04
N ALA A 74 -2.57 10.38 -1.15
CA ALA A 74 -2.85 11.12 -2.38
C ALA A 74 -2.40 12.57 -2.19
N LEU A 75 -1.42 13.01 -2.97
CA LEU A 75 -0.78 14.32 -2.84
C LEU A 75 -0.70 15.03 -4.19
N PRO A 76 -0.88 16.37 -4.24
CA PRO A 76 -0.53 17.15 -5.43
C PRO A 76 0.99 17.17 -5.61
N VAL A 77 1.47 17.31 -6.85
CA VAL A 77 2.93 17.25 -7.14
C VAL A 77 3.75 18.36 -6.48
N ASN A 78 3.12 19.46 -6.08
CA ASN A 78 3.75 20.58 -5.37
C ASN A 78 3.67 20.46 -3.82
N HIS A 79 3.23 19.33 -3.31
CA HIS A 79 3.12 19.11 -1.87
C HIS A 79 4.50 19.12 -1.19
N PRO A 80 4.67 19.72 0.03
CA PRO A 80 5.95 19.81 0.73
C PRO A 80 6.70 18.48 0.90
N LEU A 81 5.99 17.37 1.14
CA LEU A 81 6.58 16.02 1.23
C LEU A 81 7.25 15.53 -0.08
N LEU A 82 7.03 16.23 -1.19
CA LEU A 82 7.60 15.89 -2.48
C LEU A 82 8.74 16.82 -2.90
N ARG A 83 9.18 17.74 -2.01
CA ARG A 83 10.24 18.72 -2.32
C ARG A 83 11.52 18.06 -2.77
N ASP A 84 11.91 16.95 -2.13
CA ASP A 84 13.12 16.19 -2.45
C ASP A 84 12.88 15.08 -3.49
N GLY A 85 11.73 15.13 -4.13
CA GLY A 85 11.29 14.20 -5.17
C GLY A 85 10.44 13.05 -4.66
N ALA A 86 9.71 12.45 -5.59
CA ALA A 86 8.75 11.41 -5.24
C ALA A 86 9.37 10.13 -4.66
N SER A 87 10.66 9.90 -4.85
CA SER A 87 11.36 8.75 -4.27
C SER A 87 11.50 8.89 -2.75
N HIS A 88 11.67 10.12 -2.24
CA HIS A 88 11.75 10.39 -0.81
C HIS A 88 10.44 10.12 -0.07
N LEU A 89 9.31 10.10 -0.77
CA LEU A 89 8.04 9.72 -0.13
C LEU A 89 8.03 8.26 0.33
N TYR A 90 8.78 7.36 -0.34
CA TYR A 90 8.99 6.00 0.16
C TYR A 90 9.74 6.02 1.50
N GLU A 91 10.84 6.78 1.57
CA GLU A 91 11.64 6.91 2.78
C GLU A 91 10.80 7.48 3.92
N HIS A 92 10.10 8.60 3.72
CA HIS A 92 9.23 9.19 4.73
C HIS A 92 8.20 8.21 5.29
N ALA A 93 7.48 7.50 4.41
CA ALA A 93 6.47 6.56 4.86
C ALA A 93 7.08 5.36 5.59
N HIS A 94 8.22 4.86 5.12
CA HIS A 94 8.86 3.71 5.72
C HIS A 94 9.65 4.05 6.99
N ASP A 95 10.20 5.27 7.12
CA ASP A 95 10.73 5.80 8.38
C ASP A 95 9.63 5.88 9.44
N ALA A 96 8.42 6.34 9.04
CA ALA A 96 7.26 6.34 9.94
C ALA A 96 6.91 4.91 10.40
N VAL A 97 6.93 3.93 9.48
CA VAL A 97 6.71 2.52 9.85
C VAL A 97 7.76 2.03 10.84
N ILE A 98 9.05 2.24 10.56
CA ILE A 98 10.15 1.82 11.44
C ILE A 98 10.01 2.47 12.83
N ALA A 99 9.68 3.76 12.89
CA ALA A 99 9.46 4.46 14.14
C ALA A 99 8.24 3.93 14.91
N CYS A 100 7.16 3.57 14.23
CA CYS A 100 6.00 2.91 14.83
C CYS A 100 6.36 1.55 15.41
N LEU A 101 7.07 0.72 14.63
CA LEU A 101 7.52 -0.59 15.08
C LEU A 101 8.37 -0.48 16.35
N ARG A 102 9.29 0.49 16.39
CA ARG A 102 10.12 0.76 17.58
C ARG A 102 9.28 1.12 18.81
N LYS A 103 8.21 1.92 18.63
CA LYS A 103 7.26 2.24 19.72
C LYS A 103 6.39 1.05 20.16
N LEU A 104 6.38 -0.01 19.38
CA LEU A 104 5.71 -1.28 19.65
C LEU A 104 6.68 -2.38 20.10
N ASP A 105 7.95 -2.02 20.39
CA ASP A 105 9.04 -2.95 20.75
C ASP A 105 9.32 -4.01 19.67
N ILE A 106 9.10 -3.65 18.41
CA ILE A 106 9.36 -4.51 17.24
C ILE A 106 10.60 -3.99 16.50
N ALA A 107 11.61 -4.83 16.35
CA ALA A 107 12.84 -4.48 15.64
C ALA A 107 12.67 -4.59 14.12
N GLY A 108 12.27 -3.50 13.48
CA GLY A 108 12.20 -3.35 12.03
C GLY A 108 13.32 -2.46 11.50
N GLU A 109 13.82 -2.78 10.32
CA GLU A 109 14.87 -2.04 9.64
C GLU A 109 14.66 -2.01 8.11
N TYR A 110 15.42 -1.17 7.42
CA TYR A 110 15.44 -1.19 5.96
C TYR A 110 16.09 -2.48 5.45
N CYS A 111 15.56 -3.01 4.34
CA CYS A 111 16.15 -4.15 3.64
C CYS A 111 17.58 -3.85 3.15
N GLY A 112 17.87 -2.61 2.77
CA GLY A 112 19.18 -2.15 2.32
C GLY A 112 19.62 -2.67 0.95
N THR A 113 18.96 -3.67 0.40
CA THR A 113 19.27 -4.29 -0.90
C THR A 113 18.09 -4.24 -1.84
N THR A 114 18.36 -4.25 -3.14
CA THR A 114 17.33 -4.34 -4.19
C THR A 114 17.65 -5.53 -5.08
N ASP A 115 16.63 -6.36 -5.37
CA ASP A 115 16.78 -7.46 -6.33
C ASP A 115 16.93 -6.88 -7.75
N ASP A 116 17.94 -7.33 -8.47
CA ASP A 116 18.22 -6.91 -9.86
C ASP A 116 17.24 -7.53 -10.88
N SER A 117 16.39 -8.46 -10.47
CA SER A 117 15.34 -9.03 -11.31
C SER A 117 14.27 -7.97 -11.58
N GLY A 118 14.29 -7.34 -12.73
CA GLY A 118 13.29 -6.35 -13.13
C GLY A 118 11.84 -6.82 -12.86
N ALA A 119 10.92 -5.87 -12.75
CA ALA A 119 9.51 -6.11 -12.34
C ALA A 119 8.78 -7.25 -13.10
N ALA A 120 9.23 -7.58 -14.32
CA ALA A 120 8.62 -8.61 -15.16
C ALA A 120 9.09 -10.06 -14.88
N LYS A 121 10.18 -10.25 -14.13
CA LYS A 121 10.81 -11.58 -13.92
C LYS A 121 10.90 -12.02 -12.46
N GLY A 122 10.40 -11.22 -11.52
CA GLY A 122 10.45 -11.56 -10.08
C GLY A 122 9.33 -12.50 -9.65
N PRO A 123 9.36 -12.97 -8.38
CA PRO A 123 8.30 -13.76 -7.78
C PRO A 123 6.92 -13.11 -7.95
N PHE A 124 5.86 -13.92 -7.98
CA PHE A 124 4.48 -13.41 -8.12
C PHE A 124 4.13 -12.43 -7.00
N PHE A 125 4.41 -12.80 -5.74
CA PHE A 125 4.13 -11.94 -4.62
C PHE A 125 5.20 -10.86 -4.38
N CYS A 126 4.75 -9.63 -4.15
CA CYS A 126 5.60 -8.46 -3.89
C CYS A 126 6.47 -8.63 -2.64
N PHE A 127 5.97 -9.31 -1.63
CA PHE A 127 6.68 -9.52 -0.37
C PHE A 127 7.88 -10.49 -0.49
N GLU A 128 7.96 -11.25 -1.56
CA GLU A 128 9.12 -12.08 -1.90
C GLU A 128 10.18 -11.32 -2.71
N ARG A 129 9.85 -10.12 -3.21
CA ARG A 129 10.76 -9.18 -3.89
C ARG A 129 11.36 -8.24 -2.86
N ARG A 130 12.57 -7.76 -3.13
CA ARG A 130 13.27 -6.84 -2.23
C ARG A 130 13.58 -5.52 -2.92
N HIS A 131 13.33 -4.44 -2.19
CA HIS A 131 13.76 -3.10 -2.54
C HIS A 131 14.45 -2.49 -1.32
N ARG A 132 15.50 -1.70 -1.53
CA ARG A 132 16.33 -1.16 -0.44
C ARG A 132 15.56 -0.42 0.65
N TYR A 133 14.43 0.18 0.30
CA TYR A 133 13.56 0.89 1.24
C TYR A 133 12.46 0.01 1.86
N ASP A 134 12.34 -1.25 1.47
CA ASP A 134 11.38 -2.15 2.12
C ASP A 134 11.73 -2.30 3.60
N VAL A 135 10.70 -2.43 4.44
CA VAL A 135 10.91 -2.68 5.87
C VAL A 135 10.84 -4.17 6.12
N VAL A 136 11.87 -4.68 6.79
CA VAL A 136 12.02 -6.10 7.10
C VAL A 136 12.18 -6.33 8.60
N LEU A 137 11.75 -7.50 9.04
CA LEU A 137 12.12 -8.14 10.29
C LEU A 137 13.08 -9.30 10.00
N LYS A 138 13.64 -9.93 11.03
CA LYS A 138 14.39 -11.19 10.88
C LYS A 138 13.56 -12.29 10.22
N SER A 139 12.23 -12.29 10.42
CA SER A 139 11.29 -13.25 9.84
C SER A 139 10.93 -12.98 8.38
N GLY A 140 11.19 -11.80 7.84
CA GLY A 140 10.88 -11.43 6.46
C GLY A 140 10.40 -9.99 6.28
N LYS A 141 10.02 -9.65 5.06
CA LYS A 141 9.48 -8.34 4.71
C LYS A 141 8.09 -8.14 5.31
N ILE A 142 7.86 -6.96 5.89
CA ILE A 142 6.57 -6.57 6.47
C ILE A 142 5.98 -5.31 5.83
N THR A 143 6.78 -4.53 5.12
CA THR A 143 6.27 -3.33 4.45
C THR A 143 6.91 -3.15 3.09
N GLY A 144 6.08 -2.84 2.13
CA GLY A 144 6.45 -2.39 0.81
C GLY A 144 5.39 -1.43 0.29
N SER A 145 5.79 -0.56 -0.62
CA SER A 145 4.92 0.47 -1.19
C SER A 145 5.09 0.56 -2.70
N ALA A 146 4.08 1.13 -3.35
CA ALA A 146 4.10 1.40 -4.77
C ALA A 146 3.49 2.79 -5.05
N GLN A 147 3.95 3.42 -6.13
CA GLN A 147 3.47 4.73 -6.53
C GLN A 147 2.81 4.70 -7.91
N ARG A 148 1.81 5.54 -8.08
CA ARG A 148 1.30 6.01 -9.37
C ARG A 148 1.51 7.51 -9.45
N ARG A 149 2.10 7.98 -10.54
CA ARG A 149 2.34 9.40 -10.79
C ARG A 149 1.55 9.84 -12.01
N THR A 150 0.92 10.95 -11.90
CA THR A 150 0.33 11.68 -13.01
C THR A 150 1.07 13.00 -13.19
N ARG A 151 0.61 13.85 -14.10
CA ARG A 151 1.16 15.19 -14.27
C ARG A 151 1.00 16.05 -13.01
N ASP A 152 -0.12 15.91 -12.30
CA ASP A 152 -0.56 16.86 -11.28
C ASP A 152 -0.64 16.22 -9.87
N ALA A 153 -0.55 14.90 -9.75
CA ALA A 153 -0.69 14.19 -8.48
C ALA A 153 0.19 12.93 -8.38
N ILE A 154 0.42 12.53 -7.13
CA ILE A 154 1.04 11.26 -6.76
C ILE A 154 0.10 10.51 -5.82
N LEU A 155 -0.09 9.25 -6.11
CA LEU A 155 -0.61 8.27 -5.17
C LEU A 155 0.51 7.35 -4.72
N GLN A 156 0.76 7.24 -3.42
CA GLN A 156 1.56 6.17 -2.84
C GLN A 156 0.69 5.35 -1.92
N HIS A 157 0.73 4.05 -2.06
CA HIS A 157 0.12 3.16 -1.09
C HIS A 157 1.09 2.04 -0.69
N GLY A 158 0.90 1.50 0.51
CA GLY A 158 1.71 0.43 1.05
C GLY A 158 0.96 -0.39 2.08
N SER A 159 1.45 -1.61 2.29
CA SER A 159 0.94 -2.53 3.29
C SER A 159 1.93 -2.67 4.42
N ILE A 160 1.45 -2.59 5.66
CA ILE A 160 2.17 -2.89 6.88
C ILE A 160 1.61 -4.21 7.41
N VAL A 161 2.26 -5.31 7.03
CA VAL A 161 1.80 -6.67 7.34
C VAL A 161 2.24 -7.06 8.73
N LEU A 162 1.31 -7.49 9.56
CA LEU A 162 1.59 -8.01 10.90
C LEU A 162 1.64 -9.54 10.92
N GLY A 163 1.02 -10.17 9.95
CA GLY A 163 1.01 -11.62 9.77
C GLY A 163 0.20 -12.05 8.56
N SER A 164 0.08 -13.34 8.35
CA SER A 164 -0.80 -13.92 7.33
C SER A 164 -1.28 -15.29 7.76
N ARG A 165 -2.52 -15.62 7.43
CA ARG A 165 -3.12 -16.95 7.53
C ARG A 165 -2.81 -17.84 6.32
N TYR A 166 -2.14 -17.27 5.31
CA TYR A 166 -1.83 -17.90 4.03
C TYR A 166 -0.33 -18.07 3.88
N ASP A 167 0.13 -19.30 3.62
CA ASP A 167 1.55 -19.63 3.47
C ASP A 167 2.09 -19.36 2.05
N GLN A 168 1.20 -19.12 1.08
CA GLN A 168 1.58 -18.84 -0.31
C GLN A 168 2.30 -17.51 -0.47
N GLN A 169 2.02 -16.52 0.39
CA GLN A 169 2.78 -15.28 0.46
C GLN A 169 3.70 -15.29 1.69
N ARG A 170 5.00 -15.34 1.45
CA ARG A 170 5.99 -15.25 2.53
C ARG A 170 6.12 -13.82 3.02
N VAL A 171 5.71 -13.58 4.25
CA VAL A 171 5.77 -12.28 4.92
C VAL A 171 6.51 -12.39 6.25
N GLY A 172 7.03 -11.26 6.73
CA GLY A 172 7.47 -11.15 8.13
C GLY A 172 6.27 -11.32 9.07
N ARG A 173 6.51 -11.91 10.23
CA ARG A 173 5.48 -12.13 11.24
C ARG A 173 5.85 -11.41 12.52
N VAL A 174 4.89 -10.70 13.07
CA VAL A 174 5.02 -10.01 14.35
C VAL A 174 4.37 -10.86 15.43
N SER A 175 5.11 -11.16 16.49
CA SER A 175 4.63 -12.00 17.61
C SER A 175 3.79 -11.18 18.60
N VAL A 176 2.75 -10.51 18.12
CA VAL A 176 1.84 -9.68 18.93
C VAL A 176 0.38 -9.94 18.56
N ALA A 177 -0.53 -9.65 19.47
CA ALA A 177 -1.96 -9.78 19.20
C ALA A 177 -2.38 -8.76 18.10
N PHE A 178 -2.91 -9.26 16.99
CA PHE A 178 -3.26 -8.45 15.83
C PHE A 178 -4.24 -7.32 16.19
N ASP A 179 -5.38 -7.64 16.83
CA ASP A 179 -6.45 -6.68 17.07
C ASP A 179 -6.02 -5.46 17.90
N THR A 180 -5.22 -5.67 18.92
CA THR A 180 -4.72 -4.57 19.76
C THR A 180 -3.59 -3.81 19.06
N THR A 181 -2.76 -4.50 18.30
CA THR A 181 -1.62 -3.90 17.61
C THR A 181 -2.07 -3.03 16.45
N ILE A 182 -3.07 -3.47 15.67
CA ILE A 182 -3.54 -2.70 14.51
C ILE A 182 -4.14 -1.35 14.91
N VAL A 183 -4.86 -1.29 16.04
CA VAL A 183 -5.42 -0.03 16.56
C VAL A 183 -4.30 0.94 16.97
N ARG A 184 -3.31 0.44 17.70
CA ARG A 184 -2.14 1.25 18.10
C ARG A 184 -1.31 1.69 16.90
N LEU A 185 -1.06 0.79 15.95
CA LEU A 185 -0.30 1.07 14.75
C LEU A 185 -0.95 2.18 13.91
N ARG A 186 -2.28 2.17 13.78
CA ARG A 186 -3.04 3.19 13.06
C ARG A 186 -2.77 4.59 13.63
N SER A 187 -2.93 4.79 14.94
CA SER A 187 -2.67 6.07 15.60
C SER A 187 -1.19 6.47 15.50
N LEU A 188 -0.28 5.55 15.84
CA LEU A 188 1.15 5.80 15.79
C LEU A 188 1.64 6.19 14.40
N PHE A 189 1.09 5.59 13.34
CA PHE A 189 1.51 5.88 11.97
C PHE A 189 1.11 7.29 11.54
N VAL A 190 -0.11 7.73 11.88
CA VAL A 190 -0.57 9.11 11.62
C VAL A 190 0.34 10.10 12.36
N ASP A 191 0.54 9.92 13.67
CA ASP A 191 1.34 10.81 14.51
C ASP A 191 2.80 10.88 14.03
N THR A 192 3.38 9.72 13.69
CA THR A 192 4.79 9.64 13.31
C THR A 192 5.03 10.20 11.91
N LEU A 193 4.16 9.89 10.96
CA LEU A 193 4.26 10.42 9.59
C LEU A 193 4.07 11.95 9.59
N GLY A 194 3.12 12.45 10.38
CA GLY A 194 2.91 13.89 10.55
C GLY A 194 4.11 14.60 11.17
N ALA A 195 4.70 14.01 12.21
CA ALA A 195 5.88 14.57 12.88
C ALA A 195 7.13 14.59 11.98
N LEU A 196 7.37 13.54 11.20
CA LEU A 196 8.49 13.46 10.27
C LEU A 196 8.35 14.46 9.10
N GLY A 197 7.13 14.71 8.66
CA GLY A 197 6.83 15.64 7.57
C GLY A 197 6.65 17.08 8.00
N ASP A 198 6.67 17.38 9.32
CA ASP A 198 6.25 18.66 9.90
C ASP A 198 4.87 19.11 9.39
N LEU A 199 3.96 18.15 9.27
CA LEU A 199 2.62 18.32 8.69
C LEU A 199 1.59 17.62 9.59
N PRO A 200 0.82 18.34 10.40
CA PRO A 200 -0.22 17.74 11.21
C PRO A 200 -1.32 17.16 10.30
N PHE A 201 -1.81 15.97 10.68
CA PHE A 201 -3.00 15.38 10.08
C PHE A 201 -4.23 15.76 10.91
N GLU A 202 -5.29 16.13 10.23
CA GLU A 202 -6.61 16.31 10.81
C GLU A 202 -7.53 15.18 10.35
N ASN A 203 -8.49 14.80 11.20
CA ASN A 203 -9.51 13.85 10.79
C ASN A 203 -10.42 14.50 9.76
N GLY A 204 -10.53 13.88 8.60
CA GLY A 204 -11.41 14.32 7.51
C GLY A 204 -12.52 13.32 7.27
N GLU A 205 -13.62 13.82 6.71
CA GLU A 205 -14.71 13.02 6.18
C GLU A 205 -14.71 13.10 4.66
N TRP A 206 -15.27 12.09 4.02
CA TRP A 206 -15.45 12.08 2.58
C TRP A 206 -16.46 13.15 2.18
N THR A 207 -16.10 13.98 1.19
CA THR A 207 -17.09 14.87 0.59
C THR A 207 -18.02 14.09 -0.35
N PRO A 208 -19.25 14.58 -0.61
CA PRO A 208 -20.13 13.97 -1.59
C PRO A 208 -19.47 13.79 -2.96
N GLU A 209 -18.73 14.79 -3.42
CA GLU A 209 -18.04 14.78 -4.72
C GLU A 209 -16.90 13.76 -4.80
N GLU A 210 -16.25 13.47 -3.67
CA GLU A 210 -15.23 12.42 -3.58
C GLU A 210 -15.87 11.04 -3.61
N LEU A 211 -17.02 10.88 -2.95
CA LEU A 211 -17.77 9.63 -2.98
C LEU A 211 -18.34 9.37 -4.36
N ASP A 212 -18.95 10.36 -4.99
CA ASP A 212 -19.47 10.26 -6.35
C ASP A 212 -18.35 9.86 -7.33
N ALA A 213 -17.19 10.53 -7.27
CA ALA A 213 -16.04 10.19 -8.09
C ALA A 213 -15.51 8.78 -7.85
N ALA A 214 -15.57 8.28 -6.60
CA ALA A 214 -15.20 6.91 -6.28
C ALA A 214 -16.22 5.91 -6.82
N ASP A 215 -17.52 6.21 -6.73
CA ASP A 215 -18.60 5.36 -7.20
C ASP A 215 -18.60 5.23 -8.74
N GLU A 216 -18.30 6.30 -9.46
CA GLU A 216 -18.10 6.27 -10.93
C GLU A 216 -16.94 5.32 -11.35
N LEU A 217 -15.96 5.11 -10.47
CA LEU A 217 -14.82 4.22 -10.72
C LEU A 217 -15.08 2.76 -10.32
N ILE A 218 -16.11 2.45 -9.54
CA ILE A 218 -16.43 1.09 -9.12
C ILE A 218 -16.57 0.13 -10.32
N PRO A 219 -17.34 0.46 -11.39
CA PRO A 219 -17.48 -0.44 -12.55
C PRO A 219 -16.16 -0.84 -13.19
N LYS A 220 -15.17 0.07 -13.23
CA LYS A 220 -13.82 -0.22 -13.69
C LYS A 220 -13.16 -1.32 -12.84
N TYR A 221 -13.19 -1.18 -11.50
CA TYR A 221 -12.45 -2.05 -10.60
C TYR A 221 -13.11 -3.40 -10.35
N VAL A 222 -14.42 -3.52 -10.56
CA VAL A 222 -15.14 -4.81 -10.50
C VAL A 222 -15.19 -5.50 -11.87
N GLY A 223 -14.89 -4.79 -12.95
CA GLY A 223 -14.97 -5.30 -14.32
C GLY A 223 -13.78 -6.18 -14.69
N ASP A 224 -14.06 -7.24 -15.43
CA ASP A 224 -13.05 -8.18 -15.95
C ASP A 224 -12.07 -7.50 -16.89
N GLU A 225 -12.51 -6.54 -17.69
CA GLU A 225 -11.67 -5.80 -18.63
C GLU A 225 -10.48 -5.12 -17.95
N TRP A 226 -10.67 -4.58 -16.74
CA TRP A 226 -9.60 -3.98 -15.96
C TRP A 226 -8.80 -5.04 -15.20
N THR A 227 -9.47 -5.97 -14.52
CA THR A 227 -8.81 -6.93 -13.62
C THR A 227 -8.05 -8.00 -14.41
N LYS A 228 -8.62 -8.52 -15.52
CA LYS A 228 -8.06 -9.58 -16.34
C LYS A 228 -7.24 -9.08 -17.54
N ARG A 229 -6.91 -7.81 -17.60
CA ARG A 229 -6.06 -7.27 -18.67
C ARG A 229 -4.72 -8.02 -18.74
N THR A 230 -4.24 -8.23 -19.93
CA THR A 230 -2.93 -8.83 -20.28
C THR A 230 -1.83 -7.79 -20.31
#